data_57c5ac4f0751051503c7ce9b8370c0ab
#
_entry.id   57c5ac4f0751051503c7ce9b8370c0ab
#
_cell.length_a   1.000
_cell.length_b   1.000
_cell.length_c   1.000
_cell.angle_alpha   90.00
_cell.angle_beta   90.00
_cell.angle_gamma   90.00
#
_symmetry.space_group_name_H-M   'P 1'
#
loop_
_entity.id
_entity.type
_entity.pdbx_description
1 polymer ?
#
loop_
_entity_poly.entity_id
_entity_poly.type
_entity_poly.pdbx_seq_one_letter_code
_entity_poly.pdbx_strand_id
1 'polypeptide(L)'
;MIITMYLVLTPLLALNDPAEVMNAFIDLDKSLKVSNKLTSDGVKSTQAGIQTLLDKKPKLKAPLNNGIDSINAEVEAFVSYIDEVYVKLVDGSGDNNGVIDEGDYVKNDMAAGKPLGKKNKDITTRLLVLGDPTTGEEAYGPIIEGKVAALKASLIKIYSNTIRNKDVMTEGKLAAKEVEDRIAAVIASIPLQVETQEEILAKSKDGKQKTWSEYKFKQMPLAAVMPSLTKLQTDARN
;
A
#
# COMPACT_ATOMS: atom_id res chain seq x y z
N MET A 1 15.95 0.27 -9.17
CA MET A 1 15.13 -0.23 -8.06
C MET A 1 14.99 -1.76 -8.00
N ILE A 2 14.83 -2.47 -9.12
CA ILE A 2 14.76 -3.96 -9.18
C ILE A 2 16.06 -4.62 -8.69
N ILE A 3 17.22 -4.06 -8.99
CA ILE A 3 18.54 -4.60 -8.60
C ILE A 3 18.75 -4.55 -7.08
N THR A 4 18.28 -3.51 -6.41
CA THR A 4 18.40 -3.36 -4.96
C THR A 4 17.54 -4.39 -4.21
N MET A 5 16.39 -4.76 -4.77
CA MET A 5 15.52 -5.80 -4.22
C MET A 5 16.13 -7.20 -4.34
N TYR A 6 16.82 -7.50 -5.46
CA TYR A 6 17.56 -8.76 -5.63
C TYR A 6 18.78 -8.84 -4.72
N LEU A 7 19.45 -7.73 -4.46
CA LEU A 7 20.65 -7.68 -3.61
C LEU A 7 20.31 -7.91 -2.13
N VAL A 8 19.07 -7.60 -1.70
CA VAL A 8 18.58 -7.92 -0.35
C VAL A 8 17.99 -9.34 -0.28
N LEU A 9 17.37 -9.85 -1.35
CA LEU A 9 16.76 -11.19 -1.38
C LEU A 9 17.79 -12.32 -1.49
N THR A 10 18.92 -12.09 -2.12
CA THR A 10 19.96 -13.13 -2.31
C THR A 10 20.63 -13.56 -1.00
N PRO A 11 21.01 -12.64 -0.07
CA PRO A 11 21.45 -13.02 1.27
C PRO A 11 20.36 -13.71 2.11
N LEU A 12 19.07 -13.31 1.94
CA LEU A 12 17.94 -13.93 2.64
C LEU A 12 17.74 -15.42 2.31
N LEU A 13 18.04 -15.81 1.07
CA LEU A 13 18.00 -17.23 0.65
C LEU A 13 19.18 -18.06 1.19
N ALA A 14 20.28 -17.42 1.59
CA ALA A 14 21.46 -18.06 2.18
C ALA A 14 21.36 -18.19 3.72
N LEU A 15 20.40 -17.50 4.36
CA LEU A 15 20.20 -17.53 5.82
C LEU A 15 19.43 -18.78 6.23
N ASN A 16 20.14 -19.72 6.85
CA ASN A 16 19.57 -20.94 7.42
C ASN A 16 18.88 -20.70 8.79
N ASP A 17 18.92 -19.48 9.35
CA ASP A 17 18.28 -19.16 10.64
C ASP A 17 16.93 -18.47 10.41
N PRO A 18 15.81 -19.14 10.78
CA PRO A 18 14.47 -18.54 10.69
C PRO A 18 14.32 -17.23 11.48
N ALA A 19 15.13 -17.01 12.50
CA ALA A 19 15.09 -15.78 13.30
C ALA A 19 15.69 -14.59 12.55
N GLU A 20 16.78 -14.81 11.81
CA GLU A 20 17.42 -13.78 10.98
C GLU A 20 16.53 -13.38 9.81
N VAL A 21 15.88 -14.36 9.17
CA VAL A 21 14.90 -14.08 8.10
C VAL A 21 13.75 -13.22 8.60
N MET A 22 13.19 -13.52 9.79
CA MET A 22 12.14 -12.70 10.38
C MET A 22 12.60 -11.28 10.72
N ASN A 23 13.81 -11.12 11.21
CA ASN A 23 14.39 -9.80 11.48
C ASN A 23 14.58 -9.00 10.18
N ALA A 24 15.04 -9.65 9.10
CA ALA A 24 15.20 -8.98 7.80
C ALA A 24 13.87 -8.48 7.22
N PHE A 25 12.76 -9.21 7.39
CA PHE A 25 11.43 -8.72 7.02
C PHE A 25 11.00 -7.51 7.87
N ILE A 26 11.28 -7.51 9.17
CA ILE A 26 11.01 -6.37 10.05
C ILE A 26 11.82 -5.14 9.62
N ASP A 27 13.08 -5.32 9.29
CA ASP A 27 13.94 -4.22 8.84
C ASP A 27 13.49 -3.68 7.46
N LEU A 28 12.98 -4.57 6.58
CA LEU A 28 12.35 -4.16 5.33
C LEU A 28 11.08 -3.33 5.58
N ASP A 29 10.21 -3.76 6.49
CA ASP A 29 9.00 -3.00 6.87
C ASP A 29 9.34 -1.60 7.38
N LYS A 30 10.34 -1.50 8.27
CA LYS A 30 10.85 -0.20 8.76
C LYS A 30 11.36 0.69 7.63
N SER A 31 12.12 0.13 6.72
CA SER A 31 12.66 0.86 5.58
C SER A 31 11.55 1.38 4.67
N LEU A 32 10.50 0.58 4.44
CA LEU A 32 9.33 1.00 3.69
C LEU A 32 8.55 2.11 4.41
N LYS A 33 8.40 2.04 5.73
CA LYS A 33 7.75 3.11 6.52
C LYS A 33 8.52 4.42 6.45
N VAL A 34 9.85 4.39 6.51
CA VAL A 34 10.67 5.58 6.30
C VAL A 34 10.49 6.13 4.89
N SER A 35 10.50 5.27 3.87
CA SER A 35 10.24 5.66 2.49
C SER A 35 8.87 6.31 2.32
N ASN A 36 7.82 5.74 2.94
CA ASN A 36 6.47 6.30 2.93
C ASN A 36 6.42 7.72 3.49
N LYS A 37 7.12 7.94 4.60
CA LYS A 37 7.20 9.28 5.19
C LYS A 37 7.88 10.28 4.24
N LEU A 38 9.02 9.89 3.66
CA LEU A 38 9.75 10.74 2.71
C LEU A 38 8.90 11.05 1.46
N THR A 39 8.19 10.06 0.93
CA THR A 39 7.26 10.26 -0.20
C THR A 39 6.14 11.24 0.19
N SER A 40 5.51 11.06 1.35
CA SER A 40 4.48 11.97 1.84
C SER A 40 4.98 13.41 1.99
N ASP A 41 6.18 13.60 2.54
CA ASP A 41 6.79 14.93 2.69
C ASP A 41 7.12 15.53 1.32
N GLY A 42 7.59 14.73 0.36
CA GLY A 42 7.85 15.14 -1.03
C GLY A 42 6.57 15.57 -1.76
N VAL A 43 5.48 14.82 -1.60
CA VAL A 43 4.17 15.17 -2.15
C VAL A 43 3.68 16.52 -1.60
N LYS A 44 3.75 16.73 -0.27
CA LYS A 44 3.37 18.00 0.36
C LYS A 44 4.18 19.19 -0.17
N SER A 45 5.50 19.00 -0.32
CA SER A 45 6.39 20.01 -0.88
C SER A 45 6.03 20.35 -2.33
N THR A 46 5.73 19.34 -3.15
CA THR A 46 5.30 19.52 -4.54
C THR A 46 3.96 20.25 -4.61
N GLN A 47 3.01 19.90 -3.77
CA GLN A 47 1.70 20.56 -3.68
C GLN A 47 1.85 22.03 -3.29
N ALA A 48 2.72 22.36 -2.33
CA ALA A 48 3.01 23.75 -1.96
C ALA A 48 3.61 24.56 -3.15
N GLY A 49 4.51 23.94 -3.93
CA GLY A 49 5.04 24.53 -5.16
C GLY A 49 3.95 24.78 -6.20
N ILE A 50 3.04 23.81 -6.39
CA ILE A 50 1.88 23.96 -7.29
C ILE A 50 0.99 25.13 -6.84
N GLN A 51 0.68 25.28 -5.54
CA GLN A 51 -0.13 26.38 -5.04
C GLN A 51 0.47 27.75 -5.39
N THR A 52 1.77 27.92 -5.24
CA THR A 52 2.47 29.16 -5.63
C THR A 52 2.30 29.49 -7.12
N LEU A 53 2.25 28.49 -7.98
CA LEU A 53 1.98 28.66 -9.41
C LEU A 53 0.51 28.99 -9.70
N LEU A 54 -0.41 28.33 -8.98
CA LEU A 54 -1.85 28.53 -9.13
C LEU A 54 -2.31 29.91 -8.68
N ASP A 55 -1.62 30.55 -7.74
CA ASP A 55 -1.91 31.92 -7.33
C ASP A 55 -1.76 32.92 -8.50
N LYS A 56 -0.93 32.58 -9.48
CA LYS A 56 -0.75 33.35 -10.71
C LYS A 56 -1.74 32.99 -11.83
N LYS A 57 -2.53 31.89 -11.63
CA LYS A 57 -3.48 31.37 -12.63
C LYS A 57 -4.82 31.02 -11.99
N PRO A 58 -5.63 32.02 -11.60
CA PRO A 58 -6.82 31.80 -10.78
C PRO A 58 -7.87 30.89 -11.41
N LYS A 59 -7.97 30.80 -12.74
CA LYS A 59 -8.89 29.88 -13.43
C LYS A 59 -8.54 28.40 -13.22
N LEU A 60 -7.25 28.09 -13.04
CA LEU A 60 -6.78 26.73 -12.79
C LEU A 60 -6.90 26.33 -11.32
N LYS A 61 -6.97 27.31 -10.41
CA LYS A 61 -6.87 27.05 -8.97
C LYS A 61 -7.97 26.11 -8.49
N ALA A 62 -9.24 26.39 -8.81
CA ALA A 62 -10.35 25.57 -8.35
C ALA A 62 -10.33 24.14 -8.93
N PRO A 63 -10.25 23.91 -10.25
CA PRO A 63 -10.30 22.56 -10.79
C PRO A 63 -9.09 21.70 -10.38
N LEU A 64 -7.89 22.28 -10.28
CA LEU A 64 -6.71 21.52 -9.88
C LEU A 64 -6.71 21.22 -8.37
N ASN A 65 -7.08 22.16 -7.52
CA ASN A 65 -7.18 21.92 -6.09
C ASN A 65 -8.23 20.85 -5.78
N ASN A 66 -9.41 20.93 -6.40
CA ASN A 66 -10.44 19.90 -6.21
C ASN A 66 -9.94 18.51 -6.62
N GLY A 67 -9.15 18.42 -7.71
CA GLY A 67 -8.53 17.16 -8.12
C GLY A 67 -7.50 16.67 -7.11
N ILE A 68 -6.60 17.54 -6.65
CA ILE A 68 -5.57 17.21 -5.65
C ILE A 68 -6.20 16.77 -4.33
N ASP A 69 -7.18 17.52 -3.83
CA ASP A 69 -7.85 17.22 -2.56
C ASP A 69 -8.60 15.89 -2.63
N SER A 70 -9.25 15.60 -3.77
CA SER A 70 -9.94 14.34 -3.99
C SER A 70 -8.95 13.15 -4.04
N ILE A 71 -7.82 13.30 -4.73
CA ILE A 71 -6.77 12.26 -4.76
C ILE A 71 -6.22 12.02 -3.35
N ASN A 72 -5.88 13.08 -2.62
CA ASN A 72 -5.38 12.97 -1.26
C ASN A 72 -6.37 12.24 -0.34
N ALA A 73 -7.66 12.58 -0.41
CA ALA A 73 -8.70 11.95 0.41
C ALA A 73 -8.81 10.45 0.14
N GLU A 74 -8.82 10.03 -1.13
CA GLU A 74 -8.89 8.62 -1.53
C GLU A 74 -7.65 7.84 -1.08
N VAL A 75 -6.45 8.40 -1.27
CA VAL A 75 -5.19 7.77 -0.86
C VAL A 75 -5.12 7.63 0.67
N GLU A 76 -5.44 8.69 1.42
CA GLU A 76 -5.38 8.64 2.88
C GLU A 76 -6.45 7.70 3.47
N ALA A 77 -7.63 7.61 2.86
CA ALA A 77 -8.64 6.63 3.27
C ALA A 77 -8.15 5.17 3.09
N PHE A 78 -7.49 4.89 1.97
CA PHE A 78 -6.89 3.57 1.73
C PHE A 78 -5.74 3.28 2.71
N VAL A 79 -4.84 4.24 2.90
CA VAL A 79 -3.71 4.09 3.82
C VAL A 79 -4.18 3.86 5.25
N SER A 80 -5.17 4.63 5.73
CA SER A 80 -5.76 4.45 7.06
C SER A 80 -6.38 3.07 7.23
N TYR A 81 -7.06 2.56 6.19
CA TYR A 81 -7.59 1.20 6.23
C TYR A 81 -6.50 0.14 6.35
N ILE A 82 -5.39 0.29 5.62
CA ILE A 82 -4.24 -0.64 5.76
C ILE A 82 -3.63 -0.53 7.17
N ASP A 83 -3.54 0.67 7.75
CA ASP A 83 -3.08 0.86 9.13
C ASP A 83 -3.99 0.16 10.14
N GLU A 84 -5.32 0.22 9.98
CA GLU A 84 -6.27 -0.51 10.82
C GLU A 84 -6.05 -2.03 10.76
N VAL A 85 -5.86 -2.57 9.55
CA VAL A 85 -5.54 -4.00 9.38
C VAL A 85 -4.20 -4.34 10.01
N TYR A 86 -3.19 -3.47 9.87
CA TYR A 86 -1.88 -3.64 10.49
C TYR A 86 -2.00 -3.70 12.02
N VAL A 87 -2.76 -2.76 12.61
CA VAL A 87 -3.05 -2.75 14.06
C VAL A 87 -3.66 -4.07 14.50
N LYS A 88 -4.72 -4.53 13.85
CA LYS A 88 -5.39 -5.80 14.20
C LYS A 88 -4.46 -7.02 14.13
N LEU A 89 -3.51 -7.03 13.21
CA LEU A 89 -2.55 -8.12 13.08
C LEU A 89 -1.47 -8.09 14.18
N VAL A 90 -0.93 -6.92 14.49
CA VAL A 90 0.14 -6.77 15.49
C VAL A 90 -0.43 -6.98 16.88
N ASP A 91 -1.47 -6.24 17.27
CA ASP A 91 -2.17 -6.37 18.54
C ASP A 91 -2.75 -7.79 18.72
N GLY A 92 -3.47 -8.32 17.73
CA GLY A 92 -4.04 -9.67 17.79
C GLY A 92 -3.01 -10.80 17.85
N SER A 93 -1.73 -10.52 17.62
CA SER A 93 -0.60 -11.46 17.81
C SER A 93 0.25 -11.13 19.04
N GLY A 94 -0.03 -10.04 19.71
CA GLY A 94 0.59 -9.52 20.93
C GLY A 94 -0.29 -9.77 22.15
N ASP A 95 -0.60 -8.73 22.88
CA ASP A 95 -1.43 -8.80 24.09
C ASP A 95 -2.95 -8.70 23.82
N ASN A 96 -3.33 -8.34 22.60
CA ASN A 96 -4.71 -8.32 22.09
C ASN A 96 -5.64 -7.43 22.93
N ASN A 97 -5.19 -6.23 23.29
CA ASN A 97 -5.93 -5.26 24.07
C ASN A 97 -6.71 -4.23 23.21
N GLY A 98 -6.59 -4.29 21.88
CA GLY A 98 -7.30 -3.46 20.90
C GLY A 98 -6.51 -2.25 20.41
N VAL A 99 -5.29 -2.05 20.89
CA VAL A 99 -4.39 -0.97 20.47
C VAL A 99 -2.96 -1.49 20.31
N ILE A 100 -2.15 -0.83 19.49
CA ILE A 100 -0.71 -1.13 19.44
C ILE A 100 -0.02 -0.35 20.56
N ASP A 101 0.62 -1.07 21.46
CA ASP A 101 1.41 -0.51 22.55
C ASP A 101 2.69 -1.33 22.84
N GLU A 102 3.37 -1.04 23.93
CA GLU A 102 4.61 -1.72 24.34
C GLU A 102 4.40 -3.23 24.57
N GLY A 103 3.18 -3.65 24.98
CA GLY A 103 2.81 -5.03 25.25
C GLY A 103 2.88 -5.93 24.01
N ASP A 104 2.75 -5.35 22.82
CA ASP A 104 2.81 -6.08 21.54
C ASP A 104 4.24 -6.38 21.07
N TYR A 105 5.24 -5.83 21.74
CA TYR A 105 6.62 -5.87 21.27
C TYR A 105 7.56 -6.62 22.20
N VAL A 106 8.60 -7.22 21.61
CA VAL A 106 9.63 -7.96 22.34
C VAL A 106 10.34 -7.02 23.34
N LYS A 107 10.39 -7.44 24.61
CA LYS A 107 10.95 -6.67 25.72
C LYS A 107 10.24 -5.34 26.01
N ASN A 108 8.98 -5.22 25.63
CA ASN A 108 8.20 -3.98 25.72
C ASN A 108 8.94 -2.80 25.05
N ASP A 109 9.57 -3.06 23.91
CA ASP A 109 10.33 -2.06 23.15
C ASP A 109 9.68 -1.88 21.78
N MET A 110 8.64 -1.04 21.75
CA MET A 110 7.93 -0.65 20.56
C MET A 110 8.85 0.07 19.55
N ALA A 111 9.82 0.85 20.04
CA ALA A 111 10.76 1.56 19.17
C ALA A 111 11.68 0.61 18.39
N ALA A 112 12.02 -0.54 18.98
CA ALA A 112 12.73 -1.60 18.26
C ALA A 112 11.86 -2.23 17.14
N GLY A 113 10.54 -2.06 17.19
CA GLY A 113 9.60 -2.49 16.15
C GLY A 113 9.62 -3.99 15.88
N LYS A 114 9.82 -4.84 16.91
CA LYS A 114 9.87 -6.30 16.82
C LYS A 114 8.64 -6.89 17.49
N PRO A 115 7.54 -7.16 16.75
CA PRO A 115 6.33 -7.71 17.35
C PRO A 115 6.59 -9.05 18.04
N LEU A 116 5.90 -9.29 19.16
CA LEU A 116 5.91 -10.57 19.87
C LEU A 116 5.48 -11.71 18.93
N GLY A 117 4.41 -11.50 18.18
CA GLY A 117 3.84 -12.45 17.24
C GLY A 117 4.52 -12.53 15.89
N LYS A 118 5.75 -12.06 15.71
CA LYS A 118 6.43 -12.01 14.39
C LYS A 118 6.47 -13.32 13.62
N LYS A 119 6.40 -14.48 14.31
CA LYS A 119 6.36 -15.84 13.70
C LYS A 119 4.93 -16.36 13.56
N ASN A 120 3.92 -15.65 14.05
CA ASN A 120 2.54 -16.09 14.05
C ASN A 120 2.00 -16.17 12.62
N LYS A 121 1.57 -17.37 12.22
CA LYS A 121 0.96 -17.67 10.92
C LYS A 121 -0.55 -17.83 11.00
N ASP A 122 -1.05 -18.07 12.21
CA ASP A 122 -2.48 -18.33 12.41
C ASP A 122 -3.27 -17.03 12.35
N ILE A 123 -2.77 -15.97 12.99
CA ILE A 123 -3.41 -14.65 12.95
C ILE A 123 -3.51 -14.12 11.52
N THR A 124 -2.43 -14.25 10.73
CA THR A 124 -2.40 -13.80 9.33
C THR A 124 -3.36 -14.62 8.46
N THR A 125 -3.40 -15.94 8.64
CA THR A 125 -4.33 -16.80 7.90
C THR A 125 -5.78 -16.50 8.31
N ARG A 126 -6.05 -16.40 9.61
CA ARG A 126 -7.39 -16.12 10.13
C ARG A 126 -7.91 -14.77 9.65
N LEU A 127 -7.20 -13.68 9.92
CA LEU A 127 -7.72 -12.34 9.61
C LEU A 127 -7.66 -11.99 8.13
N LEU A 128 -6.64 -12.45 7.40
CA LEU A 128 -6.47 -12.03 6.00
C LEU A 128 -7.07 -13.00 4.99
N VAL A 129 -7.29 -14.26 5.35
CA VAL A 129 -7.72 -15.29 4.38
C VAL A 129 -9.09 -15.89 4.72
N LEU A 130 -9.34 -16.20 6.00
CA LEU A 130 -10.54 -16.94 6.39
C LEU A 130 -11.67 -16.05 6.96
N GLY A 131 -11.32 -14.88 7.49
CA GLY A 131 -12.19 -14.11 8.36
C GLY A 131 -12.23 -14.64 9.79
N ASP A 132 -12.89 -13.95 10.68
CA ASP A 132 -13.04 -14.36 12.07
C ASP A 132 -14.45 -14.91 12.34
N PRO A 133 -14.60 -16.23 12.44
CA PRO A 133 -15.92 -16.84 12.65
C PRO A 133 -16.51 -16.52 14.04
N THR A 134 -15.71 -16.03 14.99
CA THR A 134 -16.18 -15.69 16.34
C THR A 134 -16.80 -14.31 16.40
N THR A 135 -16.29 -13.36 15.62
CA THR A 135 -16.81 -11.99 15.51
C THR A 135 -17.71 -11.80 14.30
N GLY A 136 -17.69 -12.72 13.32
CA GLY A 136 -18.38 -12.60 12.04
C GLY A 136 -17.67 -11.62 11.08
N GLU A 137 -16.44 -11.21 11.39
CA GLU A 137 -15.67 -10.33 10.51
C GLU A 137 -15.22 -11.07 9.24
N GLU A 138 -15.44 -10.43 8.08
CA GLU A 138 -14.94 -10.94 6.80
C GLU A 138 -13.40 -10.89 6.74
N ALA A 139 -12.82 -11.74 5.89
CA ALA A 139 -11.38 -11.73 5.66
C ALA A 139 -10.91 -10.40 5.04
N TYR A 140 -9.89 -9.78 5.62
CA TYR A 140 -9.36 -8.50 5.13
C TYR A 140 -8.65 -8.61 3.79
N GLY A 141 -8.10 -9.76 3.42
CA GLY A 141 -7.37 -9.91 2.15
C GLY A 141 -8.23 -9.63 0.91
N PRO A 142 -9.41 -10.26 0.72
CA PRO A 142 -10.33 -9.92 -0.37
C PRO A 142 -10.80 -8.47 -0.33
N ILE A 143 -11.00 -7.89 0.86
CA ILE A 143 -11.38 -6.48 1.00
C ILE A 143 -10.24 -5.57 0.52
N ILE A 144 -8.99 -5.87 0.89
CA ILE A 144 -7.80 -5.13 0.42
C ILE A 144 -7.72 -5.20 -1.11
N GLU A 145 -7.87 -6.39 -1.70
CA GLU A 145 -7.86 -6.59 -3.15
C GLU A 145 -8.90 -5.69 -3.84
N GLY A 146 -10.14 -5.69 -3.34
CA GLY A 146 -11.21 -4.82 -3.82
C GLY A 146 -10.90 -3.33 -3.66
N LYS A 147 -10.33 -2.92 -2.52
CA LYS A 147 -9.94 -1.52 -2.25
C LYS A 147 -8.78 -1.07 -3.15
N VAL A 148 -7.81 -1.92 -3.47
CA VAL A 148 -6.73 -1.62 -4.43
C VAL A 148 -7.33 -1.33 -5.81
N ALA A 149 -8.24 -2.18 -6.30
CA ALA A 149 -8.89 -1.98 -7.58
C ALA A 149 -9.76 -0.70 -7.59
N ALA A 150 -10.52 -0.46 -6.53
CA ALA A 150 -11.37 0.72 -6.38
C ALA A 150 -10.55 2.01 -6.33
N LEU A 151 -9.49 2.05 -5.53
CA LEU A 151 -8.60 3.21 -5.45
C LEU A 151 -7.98 3.52 -6.82
N LYS A 152 -7.41 2.53 -7.50
CA LYS A 152 -6.85 2.73 -8.85
C LYS A 152 -7.87 3.31 -9.82
N ALA A 153 -9.10 2.78 -9.84
CA ALA A 153 -10.16 3.29 -10.68
C ALA A 153 -10.58 4.73 -10.32
N SER A 154 -10.63 5.05 -9.02
CA SER A 154 -10.96 6.38 -8.52
C SER A 154 -9.89 7.41 -8.92
N LEU A 155 -8.59 7.09 -8.73
CA LEU A 155 -7.48 7.95 -9.12
C LEU A 155 -7.50 8.27 -10.63
N ILE A 156 -7.70 7.25 -11.46
CA ILE A 156 -7.83 7.41 -12.93
C ILE A 156 -9.00 8.35 -13.27
N LYS A 157 -10.16 8.14 -12.64
CA LYS A 157 -11.35 8.96 -12.87
C LYS A 157 -11.14 10.40 -12.46
N ILE A 158 -10.58 10.64 -11.26
CA ILE A 158 -10.31 11.99 -10.75
C ILE A 158 -9.33 12.71 -11.68
N TYR A 159 -8.22 12.08 -12.03
CA TYR A 159 -7.23 12.66 -12.94
C TYR A 159 -7.85 12.97 -14.31
N SER A 160 -8.57 12.02 -14.89
CA SER A 160 -9.22 12.17 -16.20
C SER A 160 -10.23 13.33 -16.20
N ASN A 161 -11.03 13.45 -15.16
CA ASN A 161 -11.99 14.56 -15.04
C ASN A 161 -11.28 15.90 -14.86
N THR A 162 -10.20 15.94 -14.07
CA THR A 162 -9.42 17.14 -13.81
C THR A 162 -8.75 17.66 -15.10
N ILE A 163 -8.07 16.78 -15.85
CA ILE A 163 -7.36 17.18 -17.06
C ILE A 163 -8.32 17.55 -18.21
N ARG A 164 -9.52 16.97 -18.28
CA ARG A 164 -10.57 17.29 -19.25
C ARG A 164 -11.41 18.51 -18.87
N ASN A 165 -11.15 19.13 -17.71
CA ASN A 165 -11.81 20.36 -17.34
C ASN A 165 -11.53 21.45 -18.39
N LYS A 166 -12.56 22.21 -18.79
CA LYS A 166 -12.48 23.22 -19.86
C LYS A 166 -11.39 24.28 -19.58
N ASP A 167 -11.29 24.75 -18.35
CA ASP A 167 -10.32 25.77 -17.97
C ASP A 167 -8.89 25.18 -18.00
N VAL A 168 -8.70 23.94 -17.56
CA VAL A 168 -7.43 23.22 -17.60
C VAL A 168 -6.97 23.02 -19.05
N MET A 169 -7.86 22.57 -19.93
CA MET A 169 -7.55 22.40 -21.34
C MET A 169 -7.21 23.71 -22.02
N THR A 170 -8.00 24.76 -21.77
CA THR A 170 -7.82 26.08 -22.39
C THR A 170 -6.54 26.76 -21.95
N GLU A 171 -6.32 26.89 -20.63
CA GLU A 171 -5.13 27.55 -20.06
C GLU A 171 -3.85 26.72 -20.29
N GLY A 172 -3.97 25.39 -20.37
CA GLY A 172 -2.89 24.47 -20.70
C GLY A 172 -2.61 24.35 -22.20
N LYS A 173 -3.48 24.93 -23.05
CA LYS A 173 -3.43 24.77 -24.52
C LYS A 173 -3.38 23.30 -24.97
N LEU A 174 -4.11 22.44 -24.26
CA LEU A 174 -4.08 21.00 -24.49
C LEU A 174 -5.03 20.63 -25.64
N ALA A 175 -4.51 19.94 -26.63
CA ALA A 175 -5.33 19.28 -27.65
C ALA A 175 -5.97 17.99 -27.11
N ALA A 176 -7.14 17.62 -27.66
CA ALA A 176 -7.86 16.42 -27.20
C ALA A 176 -6.98 15.16 -27.21
N LYS A 177 -6.18 14.97 -28.26
CA LYS A 177 -5.25 13.84 -28.36
C LYS A 177 -4.21 13.86 -27.24
N GLU A 178 -3.64 15.02 -26.94
CA GLU A 178 -2.63 15.16 -25.87
C GLU A 178 -3.23 14.81 -24.50
N VAL A 179 -4.49 15.18 -24.26
CA VAL A 179 -5.20 14.81 -23.03
C VAL A 179 -5.31 13.29 -22.90
N GLU A 180 -5.71 12.59 -23.97
CA GLU A 180 -5.82 11.12 -23.96
C GLU A 180 -4.45 10.45 -23.78
N ASP A 181 -3.41 10.95 -24.45
CA ASP A 181 -2.04 10.43 -24.30
C ASP A 181 -1.52 10.60 -22.86
N ARG A 182 -1.81 11.74 -22.21
CA ARG A 182 -1.46 11.97 -20.80
C ARG A 182 -2.24 11.06 -19.84
N ILE A 183 -3.53 10.85 -20.09
CA ILE A 183 -4.34 9.92 -19.29
C ILE A 183 -3.77 8.49 -19.42
N ALA A 184 -3.45 8.04 -20.63
CA ALA A 184 -2.87 6.72 -20.86
C ALA A 184 -1.51 6.57 -20.15
N ALA A 185 -0.67 7.61 -20.19
CA ALA A 185 0.62 7.61 -19.48
C ALA A 185 0.45 7.50 -17.97
N VAL A 186 -0.49 8.23 -17.37
CA VAL A 186 -0.79 8.14 -15.92
C VAL A 186 -1.31 6.76 -15.56
N ILE A 187 -2.25 6.19 -16.34
CA ILE A 187 -2.75 4.83 -16.12
C ILE A 187 -1.61 3.81 -16.07
N ALA A 188 -0.68 3.92 -17.01
CA ALA A 188 0.48 3.02 -17.09
C ALA A 188 1.49 3.24 -15.95
N SER A 189 1.53 4.42 -15.34
CA SER A 189 2.48 4.76 -14.29
C SER A 189 2.02 4.40 -12.87
N ILE A 190 0.71 4.19 -12.65
CA ILE A 190 0.18 3.86 -11.31
C ILE A 190 0.70 2.49 -10.86
N PRO A 191 1.56 2.41 -9.82
CA PRO A 191 2.17 1.16 -9.41
C PRO A 191 1.21 0.28 -8.58
N LEU A 192 0.08 0.84 -8.16
CA LEU A 192 -0.88 0.19 -7.27
C LEU A 192 -1.61 -0.94 -8.01
N GLN A 193 -1.27 -2.18 -7.67
CA GLN A 193 -1.90 -3.38 -8.22
C GLN A 193 -1.65 -4.60 -7.33
N VAL A 194 -2.50 -5.60 -7.46
CA VAL A 194 -2.32 -6.94 -6.92
C VAL A 194 -1.97 -7.91 -8.05
N GLU A 195 -1.36 -9.04 -7.71
CA GLU A 195 -1.02 -10.06 -8.71
C GLU A 195 -2.29 -10.65 -9.34
N THR A 196 -2.28 -10.76 -10.66
CA THR A 196 -3.36 -11.41 -11.41
C THR A 196 -3.40 -12.92 -11.17
N GLN A 197 -4.55 -13.55 -11.46
CA GLN A 197 -4.68 -15.01 -11.35
C GLN A 197 -3.66 -15.76 -12.20
N GLU A 198 -3.31 -15.26 -13.38
CA GLU A 198 -2.29 -15.83 -14.25
C GLU A 198 -0.89 -15.75 -13.62
N GLU A 199 -0.54 -14.60 -13.04
CA GLU A 199 0.73 -14.42 -12.34
C GLU A 199 0.82 -15.31 -11.09
N ILE A 200 -0.28 -15.44 -10.33
CA ILE A 200 -0.35 -16.31 -9.16
C ILE A 200 -0.16 -17.77 -9.59
N LEU A 201 -0.84 -18.21 -10.62
CA LEU A 201 -0.74 -19.59 -11.13
C LEU A 201 0.69 -19.88 -11.64
N ALA A 202 1.30 -18.95 -12.36
CA ALA A 202 2.67 -19.09 -12.86
C ALA A 202 3.72 -19.19 -11.73
N LYS A 203 3.46 -18.54 -10.59
CA LYS A 203 4.34 -18.55 -9.41
C LYS A 203 4.01 -19.66 -8.41
N SER A 204 2.85 -20.30 -8.54
CA SER A 204 2.38 -21.34 -7.61
C SER A 204 3.09 -22.67 -7.89
N LYS A 205 3.90 -23.13 -6.93
CA LYS A 205 4.69 -24.36 -7.05
C LYS A 205 3.83 -25.63 -7.17
N ASP A 206 2.59 -25.60 -6.65
CA ASP A 206 1.67 -26.72 -6.65
C ASP A 206 0.69 -26.72 -7.83
N GLY A 207 0.79 -25.73 -8.72
CA GLY A 207 -0.07 -25.58 -9.90
C GLY A 207 -1.55 -25.37 -9.59
N LYS A 208 -1.91 -25.10 -8.31
CA LYS A 208 -3.29 -24.91 -7.89
C LYS A 208 -3.69 -23.45 -7.99
N GLN A 209 -4.92 -23.23 -8.42
CA GLN A 209 -5.54 -21.92 -8.41
C GLN A 209 -5.74 -21.48 -6.95
N LYS A 210 -5.30 -20.27 -6.63
CA LYS A 210 -5.42 -19.64 -5.31
C LYS A 210 -5.95 -18.22 -5.48
N THR A 211 -6.72 -17.74 -4.51
CA THR A 211 -7.02 -16.32 -4.45
C THR A 211 -5.75 -15.52 -4.15
N TRP A 212 -5.77 -14.22 -4.44
CA TRP A 212 -4.65 -13.34 -4.10
C TRP A 212 -4.31 -13.38 -2.60
N SER A 213 -5.33 -13.35 -1.74
CA SER A 213 -5.13 -13.40 -0.29
C SER A 213 -4.57 -14.74 0.18
N GLU A 214 -5.01 -15.87 -0.40
CA GLU A 214 -4.40 -17.18 -0.11
C GLU A 214 -2.94 -17.25 -0.53
N TYR A 215 -2.63 -16.74 -1.72
CA TYR A 215 -1.27 -16.73 -2.24
C TYR A 215 -0.33 -15.86 -1.39
N LYS A 216 -0.79 -14.69 -0.95
CA LYS A 216 0.01 -13.72 -0.21
C LYS A 216 0.14 -14.01 1.28
N PHE A 217 -0.92 -14.51 1.91
CA PHE A 217 -1.03 -14.45 3.38
C PHE A 217 -1.24 -15.80 4.05
N LYS A 218 -1.73 -16.82 3.33
CA LYS A 218 -2.02 -18.13 3.94
C LYS A 218 -0.74 -18.77 4.47
N GLN A 219 -0.71 -19.04 5.77
CA GLN A 219 0.45 -19.62 6.46
C GLN A 219 1.73 -18.77 6.36
N MET A 220 1.60 -17.48 6.10
CA MET A 220 2.73 -16.56 6.12
C MET A 220 2.93 -16.00 7.53
N PRO A 221 4.18 -15.93 8.03
CA PRO A 221 4.45 -15.32 9.33
C PRO A 221 4.16 -13.82 9.30
N LEU A 222 3.68 -13.25 10.42
CA LEU A 222 3.35 -11.83 10.53
C LEU A 222 4.48 -10.94 10.02
N ALA A 223 5.74 -11.23 10.38
CA ALA A 223 6.89 -10.44 9.91
C ALA A 223 7.00 -10.35 8.38
N ALA A 224 6.58 -11.38 7.63
CA ALA A 224 6.60 -11.36 6.17
C ALA A 224 5.38 -10.64 5.58
N VAL A 225 4.26 -10.58 6.30
CA VAL A 225 3.03 -9.89 5.88
C VAL A 225 3.16 -8.38 6.05
N MET A 226 3.78 -7.91 7.14
CA MET A 226 3.96 -6.49 7.46
C MET A 226 4.51 -5.67 6.28
N PRO A 227 5.67 -6.01 5.68
CA PRO A 227 6.20 -5.24 4.56
C PRO A 227 5.32 -5.31 3.30
N SER A 228 4.52 -6.35 3.14
CA SER A 228 3.56 -6.44 2.03
C SER A 228 2.43 -5.42 2.16
N LEU A 229 1.91 -5.21 3.37
CA LEU A 229 0.92 -4.18 3.66
C LEU A 229 1.50 -2.78 3.53
N THR A 230 2.68 -2.54 4.11
CA THR A 230 3.39 -1.26 4.00
C THR A 230 3.74 -0.91 2.56
N LYS A 231 4.04 -1.93 1.72
CA LYS A 231 4.26 -1.72 0.28
C LYS A 231 3.00 -1.22 -0.42
N LEU A 232 1.82 -1.75 -0.11
CA LEU A 232 0.56 -1.24 -0.69
C LEU A 232 0.33 0.24 -0.36
N GLN A 233 0.68 0.67 0.85
CA GLN A 233 0.63 2.08 1.22
C GLN A 233 1.65 2.92 0.41
N THR A 234 2.85 2.38 0.19
CA THR A 234 3.87 3.02 -0.65
C THR A 234 3.37 3.19 -2.08
N ASP A 235 2.81 2.12 -2.65
CA ASP A 235 2.31 2.11 -4.02
C ASP A 235 1.09 3.05 -4.20
N ALA A 236 0.29 3.25 -3.16
CA ALA A 236 -0.82 4.19 -3.17
C ALA A 236 -0.37 5.66 -3.12
N ARG A 237 0.78 5.96 -2.51
CA ARG A 237 1.33 7.30 -2.38
C ARG A 237 2.22 7.74 -3.56
N ASN A 238 2.68 6.79 -4.38
CA ASN A 238 3.52 7.02 -5.56
C ASN A 238 2.69 7.15 -6.84
#